data_5ab2df2a5ac28041c75b32f0fc5e1d75
#
_entry.id   5ab2df2a5ac28041c75b32f0fc5e1d75
#
_cell.length_a   1.000
_cell.length_b   1.000
_cell.length_c   1.000
_cell.angle_alpha   90.00
_cell.angle_beta   90.00
_cell.angle_gamma   90.00
#
_symmetry.space_group_name_H-M   'P 1'
#
loop_
_entity.id
_entity.type
_entity.pdbx_description
1 polymer ?
#
loop_
_entity_poly.entity_id
_entity_poly.type
_entity_poly.pdbx_seq_one_letter_code
_entity_poly.pdbx_strand_id
1 'polypeptide(L)'
;IAYAGQAYPQLPITTDYGAAKMFLQAMNTNMLSSQGTAINAAIDLASTYYDDDEQTNRVLFIVSDGEDHSEKSTIQAVENATQNGIRIFTLGVGKSKGVPIPLKRNGVVESLKKDNQGEVVITRLNETVLSKIADEGNGIFIDGSKTDKAVEAIKEQLDQMDKKEFEAKQFAEYKDQFQWFLAIGLFFLFLDIFLLDRKTKWLKKLNLFNEHNDG
;
A
#
# COMPACT_ATOMS: atom_id res chain seq x y z
N ILE A 1 7.98 1.09 8.22
CA ILE A 1 7.83 1.20 9.68
C ILE A 1 8.74 0.17 10.33
N ALA A 2 9.56 0.57 11.30
CA ALA A 2 10.29 -0.32 12.20
C ALA A 2 9.58 -0.31 13.56
N TYR A 3 9.51 -1.46 14.20
CA TYR A 3 8.91 -1.54 15.52
C TYR A 3 9.66 -2.52 16.45
N ALA A 4 9.57 -2.23 17.73
CA ALA A 4 10.03 -3.06 18.83
C ALA A 4 9.08 -2.80 20.02
N GLY A 5 9.51 -2.23 21.15
CA GLY A 5 8.60 -1.76 22.19
C GLY A 5 7.73 -0.56 21.81
N GLN A 6 8.05 0.08 20.69
CA GLN A 6 7.30 1.17 20.04
C GLN A 6 7.47 1.08 18.53
N ALA A 7 6.61 1.76 17.76
CA ALA A 7 6.68 1.84 16.31
C ALA A 7 7.23 3.20 15.85
N TYR A 8 8.08 3.18 14.82
CA TYR A 8 8.71 4.36 14.26
C TYR A 8 8.64 4.38 12.74
N PRO A 9 8.27 5.52 12.13
CA PRO A 9 8.27 5.67 10.70
C PRO A 9 9.71 5.64 10.17
N GLN A 10 9.94 4.89 9.09
CA GLN A 10 11.24 4.86 8.40
C GLN A 10 11.16 5.52 7.04
N LEU A 11 10.11 5.24 6.30
CA LEU A 11 9.88 5.77 4.97
C LEU A 11 8.37 5.88 4.75
N PRO A 12 7.86 7.00 4.21
CA PRO A 12 6.47 7.09 3.78
C PRO A 12 6.20 6.16 2.57
N ILE A 13 4.93 5.96 2.23
CA ILE A 13 4.55 5.23 1.01
C ILE A 13 5.15 5.98 -0.19
N THR A 14 5.90 5.28 -1.03
CA THR A 14 6.62 5.87 -2.16
C THR A 14 6.75 4.88 -3.32
N THR A 15 6.82 5.41 -4.52
CA THR A 15 7.16 4.66 -5.74
C THR A 15 8.68 4.59 -5.98
N ASP A 16 9.49 5.24 -5.13
CA ASP A 16 10.96 5.14 -5.19
C ASP A 16 11.45 3.84 -4.52
N TYR A 17 11.48 2.77 -5.31
CA TYR A 17 11.97 1.47 -4.86
C TYR A 17 13.45 1.48 -4.48
N GLY A 18 14.24 2.40 -5.04
CA GLY A 18 15.65 2.57 -4.71
C GLY A 18 15.83 3.05 -3.28
N ALA A 19 15.10 4.11 -2.91
CA ALA A 19 15.06 4.61 -1.55
C ALA A 19 14.54 3.56 -0.57
N ALA A 20 13.43 2.88 -0.91
CA ALA A 20 12.85 1.85 -0.05
C ALA A 20 13.84 0.71 0.23
N LYS A 21 14.56 0.23 -0.79
CA LYS A 21 15.59 -0.80 -0.63
C LYS A 21 16.77 -0.33 0.22
N MET A 22 17.20 0.91 0.05
CA MET A 22 18.29 1.50 0.84
C MET A 22 17.92 1.58 2.33
N PHE A 23 16.70 2.08 2.64
CA PHE A 23 16.22 2.14 4.02
C PHE A 23 16.09 0.74 4.65
N LEU A 24 15.57 -0.24 3.90
CA LEU A 24 15.46 -1.62 4.37
C LEU A 24 16.84 -2.23 4.67
N GLN A 25 17.84 -1.96 3.82
CA GLN A 25 19.22 -2.44 4.02
C GLN A 25 19.94 -1.76 5.21
N ALA A 26 19.55 -0.53 5.54
CA ALA A 26 20.10 0.21 6.67
C ALA A 26 19.49 -0.23 8.02
N MET A 27 18.37 -0.97 8.01
CA MET A 27 17.73 -1.45 9.24
C MET A 27 18.64 -2.41 10.01
N ASN A 28 18.71 -2.19 11.31
CA ASN A 28 19.45 -3.05 12.23
C ASN A 28 18.77 -3.07 13.61
N THR A 29 19.11 -4.07 14.42
CA THR A 29 18.48 -4.30 15.74
C THR A 29 18.82 -3.24 16.78
N ASN A 30 19.79 -2.35 16.54
CA ASN A 30 20.19 -1.31 17.46
C ASN A 30 19.56 0.06 17.15
N MET A 31 18.75 0.16 16.08
CA MET A 31 18.17 1.44 15.68
C MET A 31 17.02 1.90 16.58
N LEU A 32 16.41 0.99 17.34
CA LEU A 32 15.36 1.29 18.28
C LEU A 32 15.85 1.08 19.71
N SER A 33 15.65 2.08 20.56
CA SER A 33 16.09 2.04 21.96
C SER A 33 15.16 1.24 22.87
N SER A 34 13.87 1.13 22.52
CA SER A 34 12.90 0.34 23.24
C SER A 34 12.91 -1.13 22.75
N GLN A 35 12.92 -2.08 23.70
CA GLN A 35 12.82 -3.50 23.38
C GLN A 35 11.38 -3.98 23.58
N GLY A 36 10.99 -5.04 22.87
CA GLY A 36 9.65 -5.62 22.92
C GLY A 36 9.08 -5.81 21.50
N THR A 37 7.81 -6.18 21.44
CA THR A 37 7.10 -6.48 20.18
C THR A 37 5.72 -5.81 20.22
N ALA A 38 5.68 -4.49 20.01
CA ALA A 38 4.45 -3.70 19.99
C ALA A 38 3.80 -3.73 18.59
N ILE A 39 3.19 -4.86 18.23
CA ILE A 39 2.52 -5.05 16.93
C ILE A 39 1.35 -4.07 16.81
N ASN A 40 0.57 -3.84 17.88
CA ASN A 40 -0.51 -2.86 17.92
C ASN A 40 -0.04 -1.47 17.51
N ALA A 41 1.06 -0.97 18.07
CA ALA A 41 1.58 0.34 17.73
C ALA A 41 2.04 0.43 16.26
N ALA A 42 2.55 -0.67 15.70
CA ALA A 42 2.92 -0.72 14.29
C ALA A 42 1.69 -0.67 13.37
N ILE A 43 0.60 -1.36 13.73
CA ILE A 43 -0.67 -1.35 12.98
C ILE A 43 -1.31 0.05 13.06
N ASP A 44 -1.38 0.64 14.25
CA ASP A 44 -1.95 1.97 14.46
C ASP A 44 -1.18 3.02 13.65
N LEU A 45 0.16 2.99 13.70
CA LEU A 45 0.99 3.88 12.91
C LEU A 45 0.80 3.65 11.40
N ALA A 46 0.78 2.39 10.95
CA ALA A 46 0.58 2.06 9.53
C ALA A 46 -0.77 2.57 9.02
N SER A 47 -1.81 2.49 9.85
CA SER A 47 -3.15 2.97 9.48
C SER A 47 -3.18 4.46 9.16
N THR A 48 -2.28 5.27 9.75
CA THR A 48 -2.19 6.71 9.46
C THR A 48 -1.63 7.03 8.09
N TYR A 49 -1.04 6.06 7.38
CA TYR A 49 -0.52 6.27 6.02
C TYR A 49 -1.56 6.06 4.92
N TYR A 50 -2.75 5.60 5.27
CA TYR A 50 -3.83 5.29 4.33
C TYR A 50 -4.96 6.33 4.41
N ASP A 51 -4.61 7.61 4.49
CA ASP A 51 -5.57 8.73 4.58
C ASP A 51 -6.26 9.08 3.26
N ASP A 52 -5.75 8.55 2.14
CA ASP A 52 -6.22 8.90 0.82
C ASP A 52 -7.43 8.03 0.44
N ASP A 53 -8.58 8.66 0.23
CA ASP A 53 -9.81 8.00 -0.22
C ASP A 53 -9.68 7.37 -1.62
N GLU A 54 -8.67 7.78 -2.39
CA GLU A 54 -8.37 7.22 -3.71
C GLU A 54 -7.62 5.88 -3.67
N GLN A 55 -7.11 5.48 -2.49
CA GLN A 55 -6.41 4.20 -2.32
C GLN A 55 -7.41 3.04 -2.28
N THR A 56 -7.41 2.23 -3.33
CA THR A 56 -8.34 1.10 -3.49
C THR A 56 -7.88 -0.16 -2.77
N ASN A 57 -6.56 -0.46 -2.78
CA ASN A 57 -5.99 -1.61 -2.10
C ASN A 57 -5.05 -1.19 -0.98
N ARG A 58 -5.52 -1.33 0.27
CA ARG A 58 -4.75 -1.03 1.47
C ARG A 58 -4.24 -2.33 2.07
N VAL A 59 -2.93 -2.56 1.97
CA VAL A 59 -2.28 -3.81 2.39
C VAL A 59 -1.16 -3.53 3.38
N LEU A 60 -1.19 -4.21 4.51
CA LEU A 60 -0.15 -4.17 5.53
C LEU A 60 0.49 -5.55 5.67
N PHE A 61 1.81 -5.63 5.44
CA PHE A 61 2.61 -6.81 5.74
C PHE A 61 3.36 -6.63 7.06
N ILE A 62 3.10 -7.52 8.01
CA ILE A 62 3.78 -7.55 9.31
C ILE A 62 4.79 -8.69 9.31
N VAL A 63 6.07 -8.36 9.46
CA VAL A 63 7.16 -9.36 9.60
C VAL A 63 7.53 -9.46 11.07
N SER A 64 7.29 -10.61 11.70
CA SER A 64 7.49 -10.80 13.15
C SER A 64 7.76 -12.27 13.48
N ASP A 65 8.29 -12.51 14.68
CA ASP A 65 8.28 -13.82 15.34
C ASP A 65 6.99 -14.07 16.14
N GLY A 66 6.12 -13.06 16.26
CA GLY A 66 4.83 -13.17 16.94
C GLY A 66 4.91 -13.24 18.47
N GLU A 67 6.05 -12.93 19.08
CA GLU A 67 6.18 -12.82 20.56
C GLU A 67 5.54 -11.50 21.04
N ASP A 68 4.21 -11.37 20.88
CA ASP A 68 3.44 -10.22 21.35
C ASP A 68 2.94 -10.44 22.78
N HIS A 69 3.26 -9.49 23.66
CA HIS A 69 2.79 -9.50 25.06
C HIS A 69 1.47 -8.75 25.25
N SER A 70 0.91 -8.18 24.17
CA SER A 70 -0.26 -7.29 24.19
C SER A 70 -1.37 -7.77 23.26
N GLU A 71 -1.60 -9.08 23.15
CA GLU A 71 -2.51 -9.71 22.19
C GLU A 71 -3.88 -9.01 22.09
N LYS A 72 -4.47 -8.64 23.25
CA LYS A 72 -5.78 -7.98 23.26
C LYS A 72 -5.77 -6.62 22.55
N SER A 73 -4.76 -5.78 22.80
CA SER A 73 -4.63 -4.49 22.15
C SER A 73 -4.25 -4.63 20.68
N THR A 74 -3.50 -5.67 20.33
CA THR A 74 -3.16 -5.99 18.95
C THR A 74 -4.41 -6.37 18.15
N ILE A 75 -5.27 -7.23 18.67
CA ILE A 75 -6.53 -7.59 18.00
C ILE A 75 -7.43 -6.36 17.84
N GLN A 76 -7.51 -5.48 18.84
CA GLN A 76 -8.26 -4.23 18.71
C GLN A 76 -7.71 -3.33 17.59
N ALA A 77 -6.39 -3.22 17.47
CA ALA A 77 -5.75 -2.45 16.39
C ALA A 77 -6.03 -3.09 15.01
N VAL A 78 -6.03 -4.43 14.93
CA VAL A 78 -6.40 -5.18 13.72
C VAL A 78 -7.85 -4.88 13.31
N GLU A 79 -8.79 -4.96 14.25
CA GLU A 79 -10.21 -4.66 14.01
C GLU A 79 -10.38 -3.23 13.48
N ASN A 80 -9.74 -2.24 14.11
CA ASN A 80 -9.78 -0.85 13.67
C ASN A 80 -9.21 -0.67 12.25
N ALA A 81 -8.07 -1.29 11.96
CA ALA A 81 -7.45 -1.23 10.64
C ALA A 81 -8.33 -1.88 9.56
N THR A 82 -8.94 -3.02 9.89
CA THR A 82 -9.84 -3.76 8.98
C THR A 82 -11.12 -2.97 8.68
N GLN A 83 -11.67 -2.27 9.67
CA GLN A 83 -12.82 -1.36 9.47
C GLN A 83 -12.48 -0.23 8.49
N ASN A 84 -11.21 0.19 8.44
CA ASN A 84 -10.71 1.17 7.47
C ASN A 84 -10.28 0.54 6.13
N GLY A 85 -10.65 -0.72 5.88
CA GLY A 85 -10.38 -1.41 4.62
C GLY A 85 -8.94 -1.90 4.45
N ILE A 86 -8.13 -1.91 5.51
CA ILE A 86 -6.75 -2.39 5.47
C ILE A 86 -6.75 -3.92 5.62
N ARG A 87 -6.10 -4.63 4.70
CA ARG A 87 -5.85 -6.06 4.84
C ARG A 87 -4.49 -6.31 5.46
N ILE A 88 -4.44 -7.20 6.44
CA ILE A 88 -3.22 -7.46 7.20
C ILE A 88 -2.72 -8.87 6.91
N PHE A 89 -1.52 -8.96 6.35
CA PHE A 89 -0.80 -10.21 6.12
C PHE A 89 0.33 -10.31 7.12
N THR A 90 0.56 -11.51 7.65
CA THR A 90 1.67 -11.74 8.57
C THR A 90 2.68 -12.69 7.97
N LEU A 91 3.97 -12.34 8.08
CA LEU A 91 5.10 -13.15 7.69
C LEU A 91 5.86 -13.58 8.94
N GLY A 92 5.75 -14.85 9.27
CA GLY A 92 6.42 -15.43 10.44
C GLY A 92 7.90 -15.68 10.19
N VAL A 93 8.76 -15.13 11.05
CA VAL A 93 10.20 -15.35 11.00
C VAL A 93 10.69 -15.98 12.30
N GLY A 94 11.58 -16.95 12.20
CA GLY A 94 12.10 -17.67 13.37
C GLY A 94 11.86 -19.17 13.30
N LYS A 95 11.96 -19.83 14.44
CA LYS A 95 11.73 -21.28 14.57
C LYS A 95 10.78 -21.56 15.74
N SER A 96 9.76 -22.37 15.51
CA SER A 96 8.78 -22.75 16.54
C SER A 96 9.43 -23.51 17.72
N LYS A 97 10.56 -24.22 17.48
CA LYS A 97 11.34 -24.91 18.53
C LYS A 97 12.10 -23.96 19.48
N GLY A 98 12.19 -22.69 19.11
CA GLY A 98 12.99 -21.69 19.79
C GLY A 98 14.47 -21.75 19.42
N VAL A 99 15.09 -20.58 19.37
CA VAL A 99 16.53 -20.42 19.11
C VAL A 99 17.08 -19.28 19.98
N PRO A 100 18.33 -19.38 20.44
CA PRO A 100 18.97 -18.30 21.13
C PRO A 100 19.27 -17.15 20.16
N ILE A 101 19.18 -15.92 20.63
CA ILE A 101 19.47 -14.72 19.85
C ILE A 101 20.99 -14.51 19.80
N PRO A 102 21.64 -14.62 18.62
CA PRO A 102 23.07 -14.39 18.49
C PRO A 102 23.36 -12.88 18.43
N LEU A 103 24.27 -12.42 19.27
CA LEU A 103 24.87 -11.09 19.15
C LEU A 103 26.06 -11.17 18.20
N LYS A 104 25.93 -10.50 17.05
CA LYS A 104 26.96 -10.52 16.00
C LYS A 104 27.73 -9.20 15.99
N ARG A 105 29.04 -9.31 15.85
CA ARG A 105 29.93 -8.20 15.56
C ARG A 105 30.71 -8.48 14.28
N ASN A 106 30.62 -7.57 13.32
CA ASN A 106 31.20 -7.76 11.98
C ASN A 106 30.79 -9.06 11.29
N GLY A 107 29.52 -9.50 11.49
CA GLY A 107 28.99 -10.75 10.90
C GLY A 107 29.35 -12.03 11.66
N VAL A 108 30.24 -11.99 12.67
CA VAL A 108 30.63 -13.12 13.50
C VAL A 108 29.82 -13.13 14.80
N VAL A 109 29.34 -14.32 15.19
CA VAL A 109 28.65 -14.48 16.48
C VAL A 109 29.68 -14.34 17.61
N GLU A 110 29.56 -13.28 18.42
CA GLU A 110 30.45 -13.01 19.55
C GLU A 110 29.88 -13.62 20.85
N SER A 111 28.58 -13.52 21.04
CA SER A 111 27.90 -14.06 22.22
C SER A 111 26.41 -14.32 21.94
N LEU A 112 25.71 -14.86 22.92
CA LEU A 112 24.25 -14.99 22.92
C LEU A 112 23.66 -13.90 23.79
N LYS A 113 22.48 -13.36 23.39
CA LYS A 113 21.74 -12.38 24.19
C LYS A 113 21.33 -13.01 25.52
N LYS A 114 21.59 -12.30 26.60
CA LYS A 114 21.20 -12.68 27.97
C LYS A 114 20.19 -11.66 28.50
N ASP A 115 19.31 -12.13 29.34
CA ASP A 115 18.38 -11.32 30.12
C ASP A 115 19.05 -10.63 31.32
N ASN A 116 18.25 -9.94 32.14
CA ASN A 116 18.73 -9.24 33.33
C ASN A 116 19.17 -10.21 34.46
N GLN A 117 18.84 -11.50 34.31
CA GLN A 117 19.23 -12.58 35.28
C GLN A 117 20.46 -13.33 34.79
N GLY A 118 20.95 -13.00 33.57
CA GLY A 118 22.12 -13.64 32.96
C GLY A 118 21.78 -14.91 32.16
N GLU A 119 20.49 -15.26 32.02
CA GLU A 119 20.05 -16.42 31.26
C GLU A 119 19.99 -16.12 29.77
N VAL A 120 20.19 -17.12 28.93
CA VAL A 120 20.17 -16.97 27.48
C VAL A 120 18.72 -16.75 27.00
N VAL A 121 18.47 -15.63 26.32
CA VAL A 121 17.16 -15.32 25.73
C VAL A 121 16.91 -16.24 24.54
N ILE A 122 15.80 -16.98 24.57
CA ILE A 122 15.34 -17.85 23.49
C ILE A 122 14.09 -17.21 22.89
N THR A 123 14.16 -16.86 21.60
CA THR A 123 12.98 -16.40 20.83
C THR A 123 12.33 -17.58 20.10
N ARG A 124 11.02 -17.56 19.98
CA ARG A 124 10.22 -18.59 19.31
C ARG A 124 9.22 -17.96 18.35
N LEU A 125 9.07 -18.60 17.19
CA LEU A 125 7.99 -18.24 16.29
C LEU A 125 6.64 -18.66 16.91
N ASN A 126 5.77 -17.69 17.13
CA ASN A 126 4.39 -17.89 17.58
C ASN A 126 3.43 -17.79 16.37
N GLU A 127 3.31 -18.91 15.65
CA GLU A 127 2.45 -19.02 14.49
C GLU A 127 0.98 -18.77 14.83
N THR A 128 0.53 -19.17 16.02
CA THR A 128 -0.86 -19.02 16.45
C THR A 128 -1.28 -17.56 16.53
N VAL A 129 -0.44 -16.72 17.14
CA VAL A 129 -0.72 -15.28 17.25
C VAL A 129 -0.70 -14.62 15.87
N LEU A 130 0.30 -14.93 15.04
CA LEU A 130 0.40 -14.37 13.69
C LEU A 130 -0.73 -14.80 12.77
N SER A 131 -1.15 -16.08 12.83
CA SER A 131 -2.31 -16.56 12.09
C SER A 131 -3.58 -15.84 12.52
N LYS A 132 -3.80 -15.68 13.84
CA LYS A 132 -4.97 -14.97 14.34
C LYS A 132 -5.01 -13.51 13.87
N ILE A 133 -3.87 -12.80 13.91
CA ILE A 133 -3.76 -11.42 13.38
C ILE A 133 -4.11 -11.36 11.89
N ALA A 134 -3.61 -12.32 11.11
CA ALA A 134 -3.89 -12.37 9.67
C ALA A 134 -5.35 -12.70 9.38
N ASP A 135 -5.94 -13.66 10.08
CA ASP A 135 -7.34 -14.09 9.92
C ASP A 135 -8.31 -12.94 10.25
N GLU A 136 -8.11 -12.26 11.39
CA GLU A 136 -8.89 -11.07 11.78
C GLU A 136 -8.63 -9.88 10.85
N GLY A 137 -7.43 -9.83 10.24
CA GLY A 137 -7.01 -8.81 9.27
C GLY A 137 -7.47 -9.05 7.84
N ASN A 138 -8.32 -10.06 7.58
CA ASN A 138 -8.75 -10.46 6.22
C ASN A 138 -7.58 -10.79 5.26
N GLY A 139 -6.46 -11.24 5.81
CA GLY A 139 -5.28 -11.67 5.08
C GLY A 139 -4.94 -13.13 5.34
N ILE A 140 -3.67 -13.48 5.19
CA ILE A 140 -3.15 -14.83 5.48
C ILE A 140 -1.84 -14.77 6.25
N PHE A 141 -1.56 -15.79 7.05
CA PHE A 141 -0.25 -16.06 7.60
C PHE A 141 0.66 -16.73 6.55
N ILE A 142 1.91 -16.29 6.45
CA ILE A 142 2.92 -16.80 5.54
C ILE A 142 4.14 -17.24 6.36
N ASP A 143 4.57 -18.48 6.16
CA ASP A 143 5.80 -19.00 6.77
C ASP A 143 7.02 -18.46 6.05
N GLY A 144 7.79 -17.59 6.71
CA GLY A 144 9.02 -16.98 6.20
C GLY A 144 10.25 -17.89 6.23
N SER A 145 10.15 -19.12 6.74
CA SER A 145 11.29 -20.06 6.82
C SER A 145 11.86 -20.42 5.45
N LYS A 146 11.04 -20.32 4.39
CA LYS A 146 11.38 -20.59 2.99
C LYS A 146 11.13 -19.34 2.16
N THR A 147 12.14 -18.50 2.05
CA THR A 147 12.04 -17.17 1.41
C THR A 147 11.40 -17.20 0.01
N ASP A 148 11.80 -18.15 -0.85
CA ASP A 148 11.27 -18.23 -2.21
C ASP A 148 9.76 -18.49 -2.24
N LYS A 149 9.29 -19.43 -1.38
CA LYS A 149 7.86 -19.75 -1.27
C LYS A 149 7.07 -18.60 -0.63
N ALA A 150 7.65 -17.92 0.33
CA ALA A 150 7.04 -16.75 0.96
C ALA A 150 6.86 -15.61 -0.05
N VAL A 151 7.87 -15.34 -0.87
CA VAL A 151 7.80 -14.32 -1.94
C VAL A 151 6.76 -14.72 -3.00
N GLU A 152 6.70 -16.00 -3.39
CA GLU A 152 5.70 -16.49 -4.35
C GLU A 152 4.28 -16.33 -3.80
N ALA A 153 4.04 -16.73 -2.54
CA ALA A 153 2.74 -16.57 -1.88
C ALA A 153 2.32 -15.10 -1.78
N ILE A 154 3.24 -14.18 -1.44
CA ILE A 154 2.97 -12.74 -1.42
C ILE A 154 2.57 -12.23 -2.80
N LYS A 155 3.33 -12.59 -3.84
CA LYS A 155 3.03 -12.19 -5.22
C LYS A 155 1.65 -12.69 -5.66
N GLU A 156 1.34 -13.95 -5.40
CA GLU A 156 0.05 -14.54 -5.75
C GLU A 156 -1.12 -13.79 -5.09
N GLN A 157 -0.98 -13.42 -3.82
CA GLN A 157 -2.01 -12.64 -3.12
C GLN A 157 -2.18 -11.23 -3.69
N LEU A 158 -1.08 -10.54 -4.01
CA LEU A 158 -1.12 -9.22 -4.63
C LEU A 158 -1.71 -9.27 -6.04
N ASP A 159 -1.32 -10.23 -6.86
CA ASP A 159 -1.85 -10.42 -8.22
C ASP A 159 -3.37 -10.70 -8.23
N GLN A 160 -3.86 -11.44 -7.23
CA GLN A 160 -5.31 -11.67 -7.08
C GLN A 160 -6.06 -10.40 -6.68
N MET A 161 -5.45 -9.52 -5.90
CA MET A 161 -6.03 -8.23 -5.51
C MET A 161 -6.06 -7.27 -6.69
N ASP A 162 -4.97 -7.15 -7.43
CA ASP A 162 -4.85 -6.26 -8.60
C ASP A 162 -5.88 -6.62 -9.68
N LYS A 163 -6.11 -7.91 -9.92
CA LYS A 163 -7.12 -8.36 -10.90
C LYS A 163 -8.52 -7.88 -10.53
N LYS A 164 -8.90 -7.99 -9.26
CA LYS A 164 -10.22 -7.54 -8.78
C LYS A 164 -10.39 -6.03 -8.91
N GLU A 165 -9.32 -5.28 -8.67
CA GLU A 165 -9.33 -3.82 -8.81
C GLU A 165 -9.40 -3.41 -10.29
N PHE A 166 -8.62 -4.07 -11.15
CA PHE A 166 -8.63 -3.81 -12.59
C PHE A 166 -10.00 -4.06 -13.21
N GLU A 167 -10.66 -5.14 -12.82
CA GLU A 167 -12.03 -5.43 -13.21
C GLU A 167 -12.98 -4.33 -12.72
N ALA A 168 -12.87 -3.90 -11.47
CA ALA A 168 -13.71 -2.84 -10.90
C ALA A 168 -13.49 -1.48 -11.60
N LYS A 169 -12.25 -1.10 -11.88
CA LYS A 169 -11.92 0.15 -12.60
C LYS A 169 -12.36 0.12 -14.07
N GLN A 170 -12.29 -1.02 -14.75
CA GLN A 170 -12.76 -1.16 -16.14
C GLN A 170 -14.26 -0.85 -16.28
N PHE A 171 -15.05 -1.10 -15.23
CA PHE A 171 -16.47 -0.72 -15.20
C PHE A 171 -16.69 0.75 -14.86
N ALA A 172 -15.70 1.42 -14.25
CA ALA A 172 -15.79 2.82 -13.84
C ALA A 172 -15.14 3.81 -14.84
N GLU A 173 -14.28 3.33 -15.73
CA GLU A 173 -13.72 4.19 -16.80
C GLU A 173 -14.83 4.60 -17.76
N TYR A 174 -15.33 5.80 -17.56
CA TYR A 174 -16.03 6.55 -18.59
C TYR A 174 -15.08 6.66 -19.80
N LYS A 175 -15.43 5.97 -20.90
CA LYS A 175 -14.77 6.21 -22.18
C LYS A 175 -14.88 7.69 -22.49
N ASP A 176 -13.77 8.39 -22.40
CA ASP A 176 -13.67 9.79 -22.81
C ASP A 176 -14.10 9.91 -24.26
N GLN A 177 -15.34 10.37 -24.46
CA GLN A 177 -15.94 10.51 -25.81
C GLN A 177 -15.67 11.88 -26.42
N PHE A 178 -14.65 12.60 -25.92
CA PHE A 178 -14.28 13.93 -26.45
C PHE A 178 -13.96 13.91 -27.95
N GLN A 179 -13.55 12.76 -28.48
CA GLN A 179 -13.23 12.56 -29.88
C GLN A 179 -14.41 12.87 -30.81
N TRP A 180 -15.63 12.53 -30.42
CA TRP A 180 -16.84 12.83 -31.16
C TRP A 180 -17.14 14.32 -31.21
N PHE A 181 -16.98 15.00 -30.08
CA PHE A 181 -17.17 16.46 -30.01
C PHE A 181 -16.09 17.19 -30.78
N LEU A 182 -14.84 16.69 -30.73
CA LEU A 182 -13.73 17.22 -31.50
C LEU A 182 -13.97 17.06 -33.03
N ALA A 183 -14.45 15.87 -33.45
CA ALA A 183 -14.76 15.60 -34.84
C ALA A 183 -15.86 16.51 -35.37
N ILE A 184 -16.92 16.75 -34.58
CA ILE A 184 -18.00 17.67 -34.92
C ILE A 184 -17.47 19.11 -35.01
N GLY A 185 -16.66 19.55 -34.04
CA GLY A 185 -16.02 20.88 -34.08
C GLY A 185 -15.13 21.07 -35.30
N LEU A 186 -14.31 20.08 -35.63
CA LEU A 186 -13.45 20.09 -36.79
C LEU A 186 -14.26 20.13 -38.09
N PHE A 187 -15.36 19.37 -38.18
CA PHE A 187 -16.27 19.38 -39.30
C PHE A 187 -16.88 20.78 -39.56
N PHE A 188 -17.34 21.46 -38.51
CA PHE A 188 -17.84 22.82 -38.63
C PHE A 188 -16.76 23.82 -39.03
N LEU A 189 -15.53 23.63 -38.59
CA LEU A 189 -14.38 24.46 -38.96
C LEU A 189 -14.03 24.28 -40.45
N PHE A 190 -14.06 23.05 -40.95
CA PHE A 190 -13.92 22.78 -42.39
C PHE A 190 -15.07 23.38 -43.20
N LEU A 191 -16.30 23.30 -42.69
CA LEU A 191 -17.47 23.85 -43.35
C LEU A 191 -17.39 25.38 -43.44
N ASP A 192 -16.83 26.04 -42.44
CA ASP A 192 -16.59 27.49 -42.43
C ASP A 192 -15.58 27.90 -43.52
N ILE A 193 -14.51 27.11 -43.74
CA ILE A 193 -13.53 27.33 -44.81
C ILE A 193 -14.19 27.20 -46.21
N PHE A 194 -15.17 26.30 -46.37
CA PHE A 194 -15.91 26.13 -47.64
C PHE A 194 -17.03 27.15 -47.83
N LEU A 195 -17.54 27.73 -46.75
CA LEU A 195 -18.52 28.83 -46.77
C LEU A 195 -17.81 30.17 -47.06
N LEU A 196 -16.84 30.14 -47.98
CA LEU A 196 -16.15 31.33 -48.46
C LEU A 196 -17.12 32.48 -48.73
N ASP A 197 -16.86 33.63 -48.16
CA ASP A 197 -17.13 35.04 -48.38
C ASP A 197 -18.07 35.46 -49.55
N ARG A 198 -18.81 34.53 -50.10
CA ARG A 198 -19.90 34.85 -51.02
C ARG A 198 -21.15 35.02 -50.21
N LYS A 199 -21.55 36.28 -49.97
CA LYS A 199 -22.88 36.68 -49.49
C LYS A 199 -23.94 35.92 -50.28
N THR A 200 -24.24 34.69 -49.84
CA THR A 200 -25.27 33.86 -50.46
C THR A 200 -26.59 34.58 -50.31
N LYS A 201 -27.29 34.77 -51.44
CA LYS A 201 -28.56 35.52 -51.50
C LYS A 201 -29.61 35.00 -50.49
N TRP A 202 -29.46 33.79 -49.98
CA TRP A 202 -30.32 33.15 -49.01
C TRP A 202 -30.04 33.65 -47.54
N LEU A 203 -28.77 33.91 -47.20
CA LEU A 203 -28.40 34.47 -45.88
C LEU A 203 -28.85 35.94 -45.74
N LYS A 204 -28.91 36.71 -46.82
CA LYS A 204 -29.50 38.05 -46.84
C LYS A 204 -31.00 38.05 -46.54
N LYS A 205 -31.71 36.96 -46.83
CA LYS A 205 -33.15 36.80 -46.55
C LYS A 205 -33.45 36.53 -45.07
N LEU A 206 -32.49 36.01 -44.31
CA LEU A 206 -32.62 35.69 -42.88
C LEU A 206 -32.39 36.90 -41.96
N ASN A 207 -31.87 38.02 -42.48
CA ASN A 207 -31.69 39.31 -41.80
C ASN A 207 -31.15 39.18 -40.34
N LEU A 208 -30.17 38.32 -40.17
CA LEU A 208 -29.60 37.97 -38.83
C LEU A 208 -28.73 39.10 -38.26
N PHE A 209 -28.33 40.06 -39.05
CA PHE A 209 -27.56 41.22 -38.63
C PHE A 209 -28.25 42.49 -39.20
N ASN A 210 -28.95 43.19 -38.33
CA ASN A 210 -29.63 44.48 -38.64
C ASN A 210 -28.53 45.54 -38.83
N GLU A 211 -28.05 45.76 -40.06
CA GLU A 211 -27.28 46.96 -40.40
C GLU A 211 -28.29 48.12 -40.49
N HIS A 212 -28.37 48.91 -39.43
CA HIS A 212 -29.03 50.19 -39.43
C HIS A 212 -28.22 51.09 -40.37
N ASN A 213 -28.72 51.34 -41.56
CA ASN A 213 -28.22 52.38 -42.43
C ASN A 213 -28.85 53.71 -41.92
N ASP A 214 -28.11 54.43 -41.09
CA ASP A 214 -28.29 55.86 -40.92
C ASP A 214 -27.50 56.57 -42.03
N GLY A 215 -28.21 57.14 -43.00
CA GLY A 215 -27.68 58.02 -44.03
C GLY A 215 -28.62 59.11 -44.30
#